data_540056c6c6348f175b0984f3dc7be569
#
_entry.id   540056c6c6348f175b0984f3dc7be569
#
_cell.length_a   1.000
_cell.length_b   1.000
_cell.length_c   1.000
_cell.angle_alpha   90.00
_cell.angle_beta   90.00
_cell.angle_gamma   90.00
#
_symmetry.space_group_name_H-M   'P 1'
#
loop_
_entity.id
_entity.type
_entity.pdbx_description
1 polymer ?
#
loop_
_entity_poly.entity_id
_entity_poly.type
_entity_poly.pdbx_seq_one_letter_code
_entity_poly.pdbx_strand_id
1 'polypeptide(L)'
;MSNRDIQPIKFACKNCGSLIGLDFKVKGGTDLDTKAVRAILEGQAPRDVRVNQGVSYKIRGAREVPIEGAFHPKVDFVDLHLDFPVVFGEYVMGRTPFLEASARAGAEQAVFHRNRLQLINYQFKKYPKVANLIRMYVKGFYGPFQKAARLHFQIDVKSSKMEDINAALYTVVSRFILPFTLPDDSSALVKYYTKTVIELVGKHKEPMAAFLQDVVDTKFLAHLQHDCLKLYKPIFEAELPLRPALFLDVDPTYASGTIAMRVSSQDFEEYKEVYKDLSEVLNRQLVLVAGINNLVKRGDHNTFAMGVRVTKSGKELAPSSLGKYADVSLGNKMLDLDDPWYAINLDAVDNELRNAIAHNKIEYDDVSQTITYYPKLEGMAWEKKYQIQLLDYMWRMLVLFREVHRLHHLVKCLNYATLIEPAASLIKRA
;
A
#
# COMPACT_ATOMS: atom_id res chain seq x y z
N MET A 1 -7.97 -22.13 2.56
CA MET A 1 -7.31 -20.94 3.09
C MET A 1 -5.84 -21.20 3.29
N SER A 2 -5.00 -20.28 2.88
CA SER A 2 -3.56 -20.43 2.98
C SER A 2 -3.08 -19.75 4.25
N ASN A 3 -2.83 -20.51 5.29
CA ASN A 3 -2.41 -20.01 6.58
C ASN A 3 -0.90 -20.19 6.77
N ARG A 4 -0.31 -19.34 7.60
CA ARG A 4 1.02 -19.55 8.13
C ARG A 4 1.03 -20.75 9.09
N ASP A 5 2.21 -21.33 9.34
CA ASP A 5 2.40 -22.36 10.37
C ASP A 5 1.86 -21.90 11.73
N ILE A 6 2.07 -20.63 12.06
CA ILE A 6 1.50 -19.96 13.23
C ILE A 6 0.86 -18.65 12.76
N GLN A 7 -0.43 -18.47 13.03
CA GLN A 7 -1.18 -17.26 12.70
C GLN A 7 -1.50 -16.51 13.99
N PRO A 8 -0.89 -15.33 14.22
CA PRO A 8 -1.25 -14.51 15.36
C PRO A 8 -2.52 -13.71 15.05
N ILE A 9 -3.44 -13.64 16.00
CA ILE A 9 -4.61 -12.78 15.99
C ILE A 9 -4.61 -11.96 17.27
N LYS A 10 -4.85 -10.66 17.18
CA LYS A 10 -4.98 -9.75 18.32
C LYS A 10 -6.25 -8.93 18.19
N PHE A 11 -6.96 -8.77 19.29
CA PHE A 11 -8.17 -7.93 19.37
C PHE A 11 -8.39 -7.42 20.78
N ALA A 12 -9.10 -6.31 20.93
CA ALA A 12 -9.51 -5.81 22.23
C ALA A 12 -10.79 -6.48 22.71
N CYS A 13 -10.84 -6.84 23.97
CA CYS A 13 -12.06 -7.37 24.61
C CYS A 13 -13.17 -6.31 24.57
N LYS A 14 -14.36 -6.66 24.08
CA LYS A 14 -15.49 -5.75 23.98
C LYS A 14 -15.99 -5.21 25.34
N ASN A 15 -15.69 -5.93 26.43
CA ASN A 15 -16.21 -5.58 27.78
C ASN A 15 -15.21 -4.71 28.57
N CYS A 16 -13.90 -4.96 28.44
CA CYS A 16 -12.90 -4.27 29.28
C CYS A 16 -11.77 -3.62 28.49
N GLY A 17 -11.75 -3.72 27.15
CA GLY A 17 -10.71 -3.15 26.30
C GLY A 17 -9.35 -3.86 26.37
N SER A 18 -9.18 -4.85 27.25
CA SER A 18 -7.90 -5.56 27.38
C SER A 18 -7.52 -6.28 26.10
N LEU A 19 -6.25 -6.17 25.68
CA LEU A 19 -5.75 -6.81 24.48
C LEU A 19 -5.63 -8.32 24.66
N ILE A 20 -6.33 -9.08 23.83
CA ILE A 20 -6.28 -10.53 23.76
C ILE A 20 -5.48 -10.95 22.54
N GLY A 21 -4.48 -11.79 22.73
CA GLY A 21 -3.67 -12.37 21.67
C GLY A 21 -3.86 -13.90 21.58
N LEU A 22 -4.07 -14.38 20.37
CA LEU A 22 -4.22 -15.78 20.04
C LEU A 22 -3.20 -16.18 18.99
N ASP A 23 -2.39 -17.19 19.27
CA ASP A 23 -1.49 -17.81 18.28
C ASP A 23 -2.11 -19.14 17.84
N PHE A 24 -2.67 -19.19 16.65
CA PHE A 24 -3.20 -20.42 16.08
C PHE A 24 -2.12 -21.18 15.34
N LYS A 25 -1.98 -22.47 15.65
CA LYS A 25 -1.16 -23.42 14.91
C LYS A 25 -2.06 -24.48 14.30
N VAL A 26 -2.13 -24.53 13.00
CA VAL A 26 -2.87 -25.55 12.26
C VAL A 26 -1.92 -26.69 11.95
N LYS A 27 -2.19 -27.89 12.46
CA LYS A 27 -1.46 -29.11 12.10
C LYS A 27 -2.05 -29.70 10.81
N GLY A 28 -1.21 -29.84 9.80
CA GLY A 28 -1.62 -30.32 8.47
C GLY A 28 -2.17 -29.17 7.62
N GLY A 29 -1.52 -28.88 6.50
CA GLY A 29 -1.97 -27.84 5.59
C GLY A 29 -3.39 -28.10 5.12
N THR A 30 -4.26 -27.09 5.22
CA THR A 30 -5.54 -27.07 4.54
C THR A 30 -5.29 -26.71 3.07
N ASP A 31 -4.71 -27.58 2.31
CA ASP A 31 -4.89 -27.56 0.88
C ASP A 31 -6.33 -28.00 0.61
N LEU A 32 -7.26 -27.06 0.82
CA LEU A 32 -8.56 -27.18 0.19
C LEU A 32 -8.29 -27.17 -1.31
N ASP A 33 -8.43 -28.33 -1.94
CA ASP A 33 -8.37 -28.44 -3.39
C ASP A 33 -9.29 -27.39 -4.01
N THR A 34 -8.85 -26.78 -5.10
CA THR A 34 -9.60 -25.76 -5.87
C THR A 34 -11.02 -26.25 -6.19
N LYS A 35 -11.21 -27.56 -6.36
CA LYS A 35 -12.51 -28.22 -6.57
C LYS A 35 -13.39 -28.18 -5.31
N ALA A 36 -12.82 -28.38 -4.12
CA ALA A 36 -13.58 -28.35 -2.87
C ALA A 36 -14.05 -26.92 -2.54
N VAL A 37 -13.19 -25.90 -2.76
CA VAL A 37 -13.58 -24.49 -2.62
C VAL A 37 -14.69 -24.13 -3.59
N ARG A 38 -14.60 -24.56 -4.84
CA ARG A 38 -15.62 -24.29 -5.86
C ARG A 38 -16.95 -24.95 -5.50
N ALA A 39 -16.94 -26.20 -5.05
CA ALA A 39 -18.15 -26.92 -4.62
C ALA A 39 -18.85 -26.22 -3.44
N ILE A 40 -18.08 -25.72 -2.45
CA ILE A 40 -18.63 -24.96 -1.30
C ILE A 40 -19.30 -23.66 -1.79
N LEU A 41 -18.64 -22.93 -2.68
CA LEU A 41 -19.13 -21.65 -3.20
C LEU A 41 -20.34 -21.83 -4.14
N GLU A 42 -20.48 -22.99 -4.78
CA GLU A 42 -21.64 -23.36 -5.61
C GLU A 42 -22.79 -23.99 -4.80
N GLY A 43 -22.70 -23.99 -3.44
CA GLY A 43 -23.72 -24.54 -2.56
C GLY A 43 -23.79 -26.07 -2.54
N GLN A 44 -22.77 -26.75 -3.10
CA GLN A 44 -22.66 -28.20 -3.08
C GLN A 44 -21.88 -28.63 -1.83
N ALA A 45 -22.45 -29.53 -1.02
CA ALA A 45 -21.71 -30.13 0.09
C ALA A 45 -20.56 -30.97 -0.47
N PRO A 46 -19.28 -30.61 -0.18
CA PRO A 46 -18.16 -31.39 -0.68
C PRO A 46 -18.16 -32.76 0.01
N ARG A 47 -18.13 -33.83 -0.79
CA ARG A 47 -18.17 -35.21 -0.29
C ARG A 47 -16.92 -35.63 0.50
N ASP A 48 -15.82 -34.88 0.41
CA ASP A 48 -14.53 -35.20 1.03
C ASP A 48 -13.78 -33.96 1.56
N VAL A 49 -14.42 -33.14 2.38
CA VAL A 49 -13.66 -32.15 3.17
C VAL A 49 -13.01 -32.89 4.33
N ARG A 50 -11.71 -33.14 4.24
CA ARG A 50 -10.93 -33.53 5.41
C ARG A 50 -10.90 -32.33 6.35
N VAL A 51 -11.75 -32.36 7.36
CA VAL A 51 -11.66 -31.42 8.49
C VAL A 51 -10.31 -31.66 9.15
N ASN A 52 -9.48 -30.62 9.24
CA ASN A 52 -8.16 -30.72 9.86
C ASN A 52 -8.30 -31.15 11.31
N GLN A 53 -7.77 -32.30 11.63
CA GLN A 53 -7.68 -32.80 12.97
C GLN A 53 -6.50 -32.10 13.67
N GLY A 54 -6.74 -31.01 14.33
CA GLY A 54 -5.79 -30.44 15.27
C GLY A 54 -5.42 -28.99 15.02
N VAL A 55 -6.27 -28.09 15.49
CA VAL A 55 -5.89 -26.70 15.77
C VAL A 55 -5.37 -26.67 17.21
N SER A 56 -4.14 -26.24 17.41
CA SER A 56 -3.64 -25.85 18.73
C SER A 56 -3.54 -24.32 18.79
N TYR A 57 -3.85 -23.77 19.96
CA TYR A 57 -3.78 -22.33 20.16
C TYR A 57 -3.08 -22.00 21.48
N LYS A 58 -2.56 -20.79 21.56
CA LYS A 58 -2.00 -20.20 22.78
C LYS A 58 -2.68 -18.86 23.02
N ILE A 59 -3.28 -18.69 24.17
CA ILE A 59 -3.94 -17.45 24.58
C ILE A 59 -2.97 -16.60 25.40
N ARG A 60 -3.02 -15.28 25.19
CA ARG A 60 -2.35 -14.26 26.00
C ARG A 60 -3.35 -13.16 26.35
N GLY A 61 -3.27 -12.61 27.57
CA GLY A 61 -4.17 -11.54 28.02
C GLY A 61 -5.55 -12.00 28.52
N ALA A 62 -5.82 -13.34 28.48
CA ALA A 62 -7.05 -13.91 28.98
C ALA A 62 -6.78 -15.28 29.62
N ARG A 63 -7.71 -15.75 30.44
CA ARG A 63 -7.72 -17.12 31.00
C ARG A 63 -8.79 -17.93 30.30
N GLU A 64 -8.51 -19.22 30.08
CA GLU A 64 -9.55 -20.18 29.78
C GLU A 64 -10.36 -20.45 31.05
N VAL A 65 -11.66 -20.27 30.96
CA VAL A 65 -12.60 -20.59 32.05
C VAL A 65 -13.63 -21.56 31.46
N PRO A 66 -13.90 -22.69 32.10
CA PRO A 66 -14.98 -23.56 31.67
C PRO A 66 -16.30 -22.79 31.61
N ILE A 67 -17.07 -22.99 30.57
CA ILE A 67 -18.39 -22.40 30.45
C ILE A 67 -19.31 -23.15 31.42
N GLU A 68 -19.78 -22.44 32.45
CA GLU A 68 -20.81 -22.94 33.36
C GLU A 68 -22.15 -22.46 32.84
N GLY A 69 -22.99 -23.40 32.40
CA GLY A 69 -24.35 -23.08 31.93
C GLY A 69 -24.50 -23.12 30.39
N ALA A 70 -25.62 -22.60 29.90
CA ALA A 70 -25.90 -22.58 28.48
C ALA A 70 -25.11 -21.48 27.75
N PHE A 71 -24.50 -21.80 26.62
CA PHE A 71 -23.83 -20.84 25.73
C PHE A 71 -24.86 -19.81 25.23
N HIS A 72 -24.53 -18.52 25.35
CA HIS A 72 -25.36 -17.44 24.85
C HIS A 72 -24.67 -16.76 23.65
N PRO A 73 -25.21 -16.96 22.43
CA PRO A 73 -24.51 -16.57 21.20
C PRO A 73 -24.27 -15.08 21.04
N LYS A 74 -25.04 -14.21 21.73
CA LYS A 74 -24.85 -12.75 21.70
C LYS A 74 -23.79 -12.23 22.66
N VAL A 75 -23.52 -12.97 23.74
CA VAL A 75 -22.65 -12.54 24.85
C VAL A 75 -21.28 -13.24 24.76
N ASP A 76 -21.31 -14.55 24.53
CA ASP A 76 -20.14 -15.40 24.69
C ASP A 76 -19.38 -15.64 23.40
N PHE A 77 -19.79 -14.98 22.30
CA PHE A 77 -19.30 -15.28 20.97
C PHE A 77 -18.34 -14.24 20.43
N VAL A 78 -17.21 -14.72 19.93
CA VAL A 78 -16.29 -13.98 19.06
C VAL A 78 -15.91 -14.89 17.89
N ASP A 79 -16.30 -14.55 16.67
CA ASP A 79 -15.88 -15.28 15.48
C ASP A 79 -14.46 -14.88 15.09
N LEU A 80 -13.58 -15.88 15.04
CA LEU A 80 -12.17 -15.69 14.71
C LEU A 80 -11.87 -16.37 13.38
N HIS A 81 -11.51 -15.56 12.42
CA HIS A 81 -11.11 -16.04 11.12
C HIS A 81 -9.71 -15.54 10.76
N LEU A 82 -8.95 -16.35 10.05
CA LEU A 82 -7.54 -16.06 9.78
C LEU A 82 -7.33 -14.91 8.78
N ASP A 83 -8.29 -14.67 7.91
CA ASP A 83 -8.25 -13.59 6.91
C ASP A 83 -9.08 -12.38 7.36
N PHE A 84 -10.19 -12.62 8.11
CA PHE A 84 -11.02 -11.61 8.76
C PHE A 84 -11.08 -11.92 10.25
N PRO A 85 -10.09 -11.48 11.01
CA PRO A 85 -9.75 -12.12 12.27
C PRO A 85 -10.80 -12.03 13.36
N VAL A 86 -11.65 -11.00 13.38
CA VAL A 86 -12.59 -10.84 14.48
C VAL A 86 -13.90 -10.21 14.02
N VAL A 87 -15.00 -10.89 14.25
CA VAL A 87 -16.33 -10.33 14.07
C VAL A 87 -17.09 -10.40 15.38
N PHE A 88 -17.61 -9.27 15.83
CA PHE A 88 -18.53 -9.20 16.94
C PHE A 88 -19.96 -9.14 16.40
N GLY A 89 -20.82 -9.97 16.88
CA GLY A 89 -22.20 -10.00 16.44
C GLY A 89 -22.92 -11.23 16.94
N GLU A 90 -24.13 -11.43 16.47
CA GLU A 90 -24.89 -12.64 16.77
C GLU A 90 -24.32 -13.81 15.95
N TYR A 91 -24.03 -14.92 16.63
CA TYR A 91 -23.65 -16.15 15.96
C TYR A 91 -24.82 -16.74 15.19
N VAL A 92 -24.64 -16.93 13.92
CA VAL A 92 -25.60 -17.65 13.06
C VAL A 92 -24.88 -18.89 12.51
N MET A 93 -25.39 -20.07 12.90
CA MET A 93 -24.80 -21.34 12.49
C MET A 93 -24.72 -21.44 10.97
N GLY A 94 -23.52 -21.77 10.45
CA GLY A 94 -23.28 -21.89 9.02
C GLY A 94 -23.07 -20.58 8.27
N ARG A 95 -23.19 -19.43 8.92
CA ARG A 95 -22.90 -18.11 8.37
C ARG A 95 -21.68 -17.53 9.04
N THR A 96 -20.54 -17.54 8.32
CA THR A 96 -19.39 -16.78 8.74
C THR A 96 -19.17 -15.61 7.76
N PRO A 97 -18.78 -14.43 8.24
CA PRO A 97 -18.53 -13.27 7.36
C PRO A 97 -17.56 -13.57 6.23
N PHE A 98 -16.57 -14.42 6.48
CA PHE A 98 -15.65 -14.87 5.44
C PHE A 98 -16.33 -15.68 4.35
N LEU A 99 -17.20 -16.65 4.69
CA LEU A 99 -17.91 -17.46 3.71
C LEU A 99 -18.87 -16.59 2.90
N GLU A 100 -19.58 -15.66 3.53
CA GLU A 100 -20.46 -14.72 2.86
C GLU A 100 -19.69 -13.81 1.90
N ALA A 101 -18.56 -13.23 2.34
CA ALA A 101 -17.70 -12.40 1.52
C ALA A 101 -17.11 -13.20 0.34
N SER A 102 -16.67 -14.44 0.58
CA SER A 102 -16.16 -15.33 -0.48
C SER A 102 -17.25 -15.72 -1.48
N ALA A 103 -18.48 -15.92 -1.02
CA ALA A 103 -19.63 -16.20 -1.90
C ALA A 103 -19.97 -14.98 -2.77
N ARG A 104 -19.96 -13.76 -2.21
CA ARG A 104 -20.18 -12.52 -2.99
C ARG A 104 -19.08 -12.31 -4.03
N ALA A 105 -17.81 -12.52 -3.66
CA ALA A 105 -16.68 -12.38 -4.59
C ALA A 105 -16.71 -13.40 -5.72
N GLY A 106 -17.27 -14.58 -5.49
CA GLY A 106 -17.31 -15.69 -6.45
C GLY A 106 -16.04 -16.57 -6.41
N ALA A 107 -16.16 -17.76 -6.98
CA ALA A 107 -15.15 -18.81 -6.90
C ALA A 107 -13.79 -18.41 -7.50
N GLU A 108 -13.80 -17.74 -8.64
CA GLU A 108 -12.57 -17.31 -9.32
C GLU A 108 -11.78 -16.30 -8.49
N GLN A 109 -12.46 -15.29 -7.97
CA GLN A 109 -11.84 -14.25 -7.14
C GLN A 109 -11.37 -14.80 -5.80
N ALA A 110 -12.12 -15.72 -5.19
CA ALA A 110 -11.70 -16.39 -3.96
C ALA A 110 -10.43 -17.23 -4.18
N VAL A 111 -10.30 -17.92 -5.34
CA VAL A 111 -9.08 -18.66 -5.72
C VAL A 111 -7.92 -17.70 -5.97
N PHE A 112 -8.16 -16.60 -6.68
CA PHE A 112 -7.15 -15.56 -6.91
C PHE A 112 -6.60 -15.01 -5.57
N HIS A 113 -7.48 -14.62 -4.67
CA HIS A 113 -7.10 -14.13 -3.34
C HIS A 113 -6.32 -15.18 -2.54
N ARG A 114 -6.76 -16.43 -2.54
CA ARG A 114 -6.04 -17.53 -1.89
C ARG A 114 -4.60 -17.68 -2.42
N ASN A 115 -4.42 -17.69 -3.74
CA ASN A 115 -3.11 -17.80 -4.37
C ASN A 115 -2.21 -16.62 -3.99
N ARG A 116 -2.79 -15.43 -3.89
CA ARG A 116 -2.12 -14.21 -3.40
C ARG A 116 -1.62 -14.36 -1.97
N LEU A 117 -2.46 -14.87 -1.05
CA LEU A 117 -2.06 -15.13 0.33
C LEU A 117 -1.00 -16.23 0.43
N GLN A 118 -1.06 -17.27 -0.42
CA GLN A 118 -0.01 -18.31 -0.49
C GLN A 118 1.33 -17.69 -0.90
N LEU A 119 1.34 -16.79 -1.86
CA LEU A 119 2.54 -16.08 -2.27
C LEU A 119 3.13 -15.24 -1.12
N ILE A 120 2.29 -14.50 -0.38
CA ILE A 120 2.71 -13.78 0.82
C ILE A 120 3.34 -14.74 1.84
N ASN A 121 2.67 -15.86 2.13
CA ASN A 121 3.16 -16.87 3.09
C ASN A 121 4.51 -17.46 2.67
N TYR A 122 4.72 -17.68 1.39
CA TYR A 122 6.00 -18.13 0.87
C TYR A 122 7.10 -17.09 1.02
N GLN A 123 6.75 -15.81 0.87
CA GLN A 123 7.70 -14.70 0.79
C GLN A 123 8.04 -14.07 2.16
N PHE A 124 7.12 -14.09 3.13
CA PHE A 124 7.23 -13.26 4.34
C PHE A 124 8.53 -13.50 5.13
N LYS A 125 9.04 -14.75 5.18
CA LYS A 125 10.32 -15.10 5.85
C LYS A 125 11.53 -14.40 5.20
N LYS A 126 11.38 -13.93 3.95
CA LYS A 126 12.43 -13.21 3.21
C LYS A 126 12.30 -11.69 3.28
N TYR A 127 11.17 -11.14 3.73
CA TYR A 127 10.97 -9.68 3.82
C TYR A 127 12.07 -8.96 4.60
N PRO A 128 12.57 -9.44 5.75
CA PRO A 128 13.70 -8.80 6.42
C PRO A 128 14.98 -8.76 5.57
N LYS A 129 15.20 -9.76 4.71
CA LYS A 129 16.34 -9.80 3.79
C LYS A 129 16.18 -8.79 2.66
N VAL A 130 14.95 -8.61 2.14
CA VAL A 130 14.63 -7.56 1.15
C VAL A 130 14.85 -6.18 1.75
N ALA A 131 14.33 -5.93 2.95
CA ALA A 131 14.52 -4.66 3.65
C ALA A 131 16.02 -4.36 3.90
N ASN A 132 16.82 -5.37 4.25
CA ASN A 132 18.25 -5.23 4.41
C ASN A 132 18.96 -4.94 3.07
N LEU A 133 18.55 -5.58 1.98
CA LEU A 133 19.08 -5.33 0.63
C LEU A 133 18.82 -3.86 0.21
N ILE A 134 17.60 -3.37 0.41
CA ILE A 134 17.23 -1.96 0.18
C ILE A 134 18.11 -1.04 1.04
N ARG A 135 18.30 -1.35 2.32
CA ARG A 135 19.16 -0.57 3.21
C ARG A 135 20.61 -0.50 2.73
N MET A 136 21.18 -1.61 2.24
CA MET A 136 22.52 -1.64 1.66
C MET A 136 22.61 -0.73 0.44
N TYR A 137 21.63 -0.79 -0.45
CA TYR A 137 21.55 0.08 -1.61
C TYR A 137 21.51 1.57 -1.23
N VAL A 138 20.59 1.95 -0.35
CA VAL A 138 20.40 3.35 0.10
C VAL A 138 21.67 3.90 0.79
N LYS A 139 22.42 3.03 1.47
CA LYS A 139 23.70 3.40 2.12
C LYS A 139 24.92 3.35 1.18
N GLY A 140 24.77 3.00 -0.08
CA GLY A 140 25.87 2.88 -1.03
C GLY A 140 26.78 1.66 -0.80
N PHE A 141 26.32 0.65 -0.03
CA PHE A 141 27.10 -0.57 0.24
C PHE A 141 26.95 -1.59 -0.88
N TYR A 142 27.41 -1.24 -2.09
CA TYR A 142 27.15 -2.02 -3.31
C TYR A 142 27.84 -3.38 -3.33
N GLY A 143 29.05 -3.53 -2.77
CA GLY A 143 29.72 -4.81 -2.66
C GLY A 143 28.96 -5.82 -1.77
N PRO A 144 28.59 -5.47 -0.53
CA PRO A 144 27.68 -6.26 0.29
C PRO A 144 26.31 -6.51 -0.35
N PHE A 145 25.74 -5.51 -1.07
CA PHE A 145 24.50 -5.64 -1.83
C PHE A 145 24.57 -6.76 -2.87
N GLN A 146 25.61 -6.78 -3.71
CA GLN A 146 25.80 -7.80 -4.75
C GLN A 146 25.89 -9.21 -4.15
N LYS A 147 26.67 -9.36 -3.06
CA LYS A 147 26.75 -10.63 -2.32
C LYS A 147 25.40 -11.08 -1.77
N ALA A 148 24.65 -10.18 -1.18
CA ALA A 148 23.33 -10.47 -0.61
C ALA A 148 22.29 -10.79 -1.70
N ALA A 149 22.31 -10.09 -2.84
CA ALA A 149 21.45 -10.34 -3.99
C ALA A 149 21.65 -11.77 -4.54
N ARG A 150 22.89 -12.19 -4.71
CA ARG A 150 23.23 -13.55 -5.14
C ARG A 150 22.85 -14.61 -4.12
N LEU A 151 23.25 -14.43 -2.85
CA LEU A 151 23.07 -15.43 -1.79
C LEU A 151 21.60 -15.69 -1.45
N HIS A 152 20.80 -14.61 -1.34
CA HIS A 152 19.43 -14.72 -0.82
C HIS A 152 18.36 -14.76 -1.91
N PHE A 153 18.64 -14.21 -3.09
CA PHE A 153 17.66 -14.03 -4.14
C PHE A 153 18.04 -14.67 -5.47
N GLN A 154 19.27 -15.25 -5.56
CA GLN A 154 19.80 -15.89 -6.77
C GLN A 154 19.83 -14.92 -7.98
N ILE A 155 20.21 -13.67 -7.69
CA ILE A 155 20.35 -12.63 -8.71
C ILE A 155 21.83 -12.26 -8.80
N ASP A 156 22.42 -12.55 -9.95
CA ASP A 156 23.77 -12.12 -10.28
C ASP A 156 23.75 -10.69 -10.84
N VAL A 157 24.47 -9.79 -10.18
CA VAL A 157 24.67 -8.41 -10.66
C VAL A 157 25.79 -8.41 -11.67
N LYS A 158 25.53 -8.04 -12.93
CA LYS A 158 26.43 -8.20 -14.05
C LYS A 158 27.73 -7.38 -13.92
N SER A 159 27.62 -6.19 -13.33
CA SER A 159 28.77 -5.30 -13.13
C SER A 159 28.56 -4.41 -11.89
N SER A 160 29.56 -3.57 -11.58
CA SER A 160 29.45 -2.54 -10.52
C SER A 160 28.79 -1.24 -11.01
N LYS A 161 28.31 -1.19 -12.26
CA LYS A 161 27.59 -0.03 -12.78
C LYS A 161 26.23 0.11 -12.11
N MET A 162 25.79 1.36 -11.95
CA MET A 162 24.52 1.65 -11.26
C MET A 162 23.30 1.06 -11.99
N GLU A 163 23.37 0.94 -13.32
CA GLU A 163 22.31 0.32 -14.12
C GLU A 163 22.08 -1.14 -13.72
N ASP A 164 23.17 -1.91 -13.58
CA ASP A 164 23.09 -3.32 -13.20
C ASP A 164 22.69 -3.51 -11.73
N ILE A 165 23.17 -2.64 -10.84
CA ILE A 165 22.78 -2.61 -9.42
C ILE A 165 21.30 -2.29 -9.29
N ASN A 166 20.80 -1.26 -10.01
CA ASN A 166 19.39 -0.89 -10.05
C ASN A 166 18.53 -2.03 -10.61
N ALA A 167 18.95 -2.66 -11.71
CA ALA A 167 18.23 -3.78 -12.30
C ALA A 167 18.07 -4.93 -11.30
N ALA A 168 19.12 -5.28 -10.56
CA ALA A 168 19.08 -6.33 -9.54
C ALA A 168 18.14 -5.93 -8.36
N LEU A 169 18.26 -4.70 -7.85
CA LEU A 169 17.40 -4.20 -6.78
C LEU A 169 15.92 -4.29 -7.17
N TYR A 170 15.57 -3.73 -8.34
CA TYR A 170 14.17 -3.67 -8.76
C TYR A 170 13.61 -5.03 -9.17
N THR A 171 14.45 -5.98 -9.60
CA THR A 171 14.03 -7.37 -9.78
C THR A 171 13.62 -8.00 -8.46
N VAL A 172 14.37 -7.78 -7.37
CA VAL A 172 13.99 -8.26 -6.04
C VAL A 172 12.73 -7.57 -5.57
N VAL A 173 12.70 -6.23 -5.55
CA VAL A 173 11.59 -5.44 -5.04
C VAL A 173 10.29 -5.81 -5.77
N SER A 174 10.29 -5.85 -7.10
CA SER A 174 9.08 -6.17 -7.88
C SER A 174 8.54 -7.56 -7.56
N ARG A 175 9.40 -8.56 -7.39
CA ARG A 175 8.99 -9.93 -7.03
C ARG A 175 8.28 -9.97 -5.68
N PHE A 176 8.82 -9.27 -4.67
CA PHE A 176 8.32 -9.35 -3.30
C PHE A 176 7.15 -8.42 -3.02
N ILE A 177 7.01 -7.33 -3.79
CA ILE A 177 5.88 -6.42 -3.64
C ILE A 177 4.64 -6.82 -4.44
N LEU A 178 4.79 -7.71 -5.42
CA LEU A 178 3.73 -8.14 -6.32
C LEU A 178 2.41 -8.48 -5.61
N PRO A 179 2.37 -9.21 -4.49
CA PRO A 179 1.09 -9.51 -3.84
C PRO A 179 0.32 -8.28 -3.36
N PHE A 180 1.01 -7.17 -3.09
CA PHE A 180 0.38 -5.93 -2.62
C PHE A 180 -0.05 -5.01 -3.76
N THR A 181 0.54 -5.18 -4.94
CA THR A 181 0.26 -4.33 -6.12
C THR A 181 -0.68 -4.97 -7.15
N LEU A 182 -1.02 -6.26 -7.01
CA LEU A 182 -2.08 -6.86 -7.81
C LEU A 182 -3.45 -6.24 -7.44
N PRO A 183 -4.37 -6.03 -8.41
CA PRO A 183 -4.35 -6.47 -9.82
C PRO A 183 -3.72 -5.48 -10.81
N ASP A 184 -2.97 -4.47 -10.37
CA ASP A 184 -2.44 -3.44 -11.24
C ASP A 184 -1.45 -3.98 -12.28
N ASP A 185 -1.65 -3.64 -13.56
CA ASP A 185 -0.68 -3.93 -14.64
C ASP A 185 0.42 -2.84 -14.68
N SER A 186 1.45 -3.03 -13.86
CA SER A 186 2.61 -2.15 -13.86
C SER A 186 3.40 -2.18 -15.18
N SER A 187 3.26 -3.23 -16.02
CA SER A 187 4.04 -3.36 -17.24
C SER A 187 3.58 -2.39 -18.32
N ALA A 188 2.28 -2.20 -18.48
CA ALA A 188 1.70 -1.22 -19.39
C ALA A 188 2.11 0.21 -18.99
N LEU A 189 2.06 0.50 -17.70
CA LEU A 189 2.44 1.79 -17.14
C LEU A 189 3.93 2.11 -17.35
N VAL A 190 4.82 1.14 -17.10
CA VAL A 190 6.27 1.31 -17.36
C VAL A 190 6.55 1.59 -18.83
N LYS A 191 5.88 0.88 -19.73
CA LYS A 191 5.98 1.14 -21.18
C LYS A 191 5.52 2.56 -21.51
N TYR A 192 4.43 3.01 -20.94
CA TYR A 192 3.90 4.36 -21.12
C TYR A 192 4.91 5.42 -20.65
N TYR A 193 5.46 5.31 -19.45
CA TYR A 193 6.48 6.24 -18.96
C TYR A 193 7.73 6.25 -19.81
N THR A 194 8.24 5.07 -20.18
CA THR A 194 9.43 4.95 -21.03
C THR A 194 9.20 5.61 -22.39
N LYS A 195 8.04 5.36 -23.01
CA LYS A 195 7.68 5.99 -24.29
C LYS A 195 7.63 7.50 -24.16
N THR A 196 6.97 8.04 -23.14
CA THR A 196 6.88 9.49 -22.92
C THR A 196 8.26 10.13 -22.71
N VAL A 197 9.12 9.52 -21.89
CA VAL A 197 10.49 10.04 -21.67
C VAL A 197 11.28 10.04 -22.98
N ILE A 198 11.22 8.97 -23.79
CA ILE A 198 11.89 8.89 -25.09
C ILE A 198 11.33 9.96 -26.06
N GLU A 199 10.02 10.15 -26.10
CA GLU A 199 9.39 11.18 -26.95
C GLU A 199 9.79 12.59 -26.55
N LEU A 200 9.89 12.88 -25.25
CA LEU A 200 10.35 14.18 -24.74
C LEU A 200 11.83 14.42 -25.09
N VAL A 201 12.69 13.41 -24.92
CA VAL A 201 14.10 13.50 -25.36
C VAL A 201 14.20 13.74 -26.85
N GLY A 202 13.32 13.16 -27.68
CA GLY A 202 13.32 13.36 -29.12
C GLY A 202 12.75 14.71 -29.58
N LYS A 203 11.61 15.14 -29.00
CA LYS A 203 10.86 16.36 -29.44
C LYS A 203 11.27 17.63 -28.71
N HIS A 204 11.65 17.53 -27.43
CA HIS A 204 11.95 18.62 -26.52
C HIS A 204 13.30 18.40 -25.84
N LYS A 205 14.34 18.14 -26.63
CA LYS A 205 15.64 17.68 -26.14
C LYS A 205 16.25 18.62 -25.10
N GLU A 206 16.36 19.91 -25.41
CA GLU A 206 16.94 20.91 -24.49
C GLU A 206 16.08 21.12 -23.23
N PRO A 207 14.74 21.33 -23.32
CA PRO A 207 13.90 21.44 -22.14
C PRO A 207 13.90 20.19 -21.26
N MET A 208 13.93 18.97 -21.87
CA MET A 208 14.02 17.73 -21.11
C MET A 208 15.38 17.58 -20.43
N ALA A 209 16.48 17.97 -21.10
CA ALA A 209 17.81 17.97 -20.49
C ALA A 209 17.89 18.95 -19.31
N ALA A 210 17.30 20.16 -19.45
CA ALA A 210 17.23 21.12 -18.36
C ALA A 210 16.42 20.58 -17.16
N PHE A 211 15.27 19.94 -17.41
CA PHE A 211 14.49 19.30 -16.34
C PHE A 211 15.31 18.19 -15.62
N LEU A 212 15.96 17.31 -16.38
CA LEU A 212 16.79 16.25 -15.80
C LEU A 212 17.96 16.83 -15.00
N GLN A 213 18.58 17.90 -15.50
CA GLN A 213 19.66 18.60 -14.81
C GLN A 213 19.17 19.18 -13.47
N ASP A 214 18.03 19.88 -13.47
CA ASP A 214 17.46 20.48 -12.25
C ASP A 214 17.19 19.42 -11.17
N VAL A 215 16.55 18.29 -11.52
CA VAL A 215 16.22 17.23 -10.55
C VAL A 215 17.44 16.43 -10.09
N VAL A 216 18.55 16.44 -10.87
CA VAL A 216 19.82 15.81 -10.49
C VAL A 216 20.65 16.75 -9.62
N ASP A 217 20.83 18.00 -10.01
CA ASP A 217 21.68 18.98 -9.30
C ASP A 217 21.14 19.29 -7.91
N THR A 218 19.83 19.36 -7.78
CA THR A 218 19.13 19.49 -6.48
C THR A 218 19.14 18.20 -5.65
N LYS A 219 19.66 17.09 -6.19
CA LYS A 219 19.58 15.74 -5.61
C LYS A 219 18.15 15.26 -5.37
N PHE A 220 17.15 15.96 -5.92
CA PHE A 220 15.74 15.67 -5.68
C PHE A 220 15.38 14.26 -6.12
N LEU A 221 15.81 13.86 -7.33
CA LEU A 221 15.52 12.53 -7.89
C LEU A 221 16.14 11.40 -7.04
N ALA A 222 17.39 11.56 -6.59
CA ALA A 222 18.07 10.57 -5.75
C ALA A 222 17.41 10.44 -4.36
N HIS A 223 17.07 11.55 -3.72
CA HIS A 223 16.37 11.54 -2.44
C HIS A 223 14.99 10.91 -2.57
N LEU A 224 14.23 11.26 -3.60
CA LEU A 224 12.90 10.69 -3.84
C LEU A 224 12.96 9.18 -4.10
N GLN A 225 13.96 8.69 -4.87
CA GLN A 225 14.19 7.25 -5.04
C GLN A 225 14.43 6.56 -3.70
N HIS A 226 15.26 7.12 -2.83
CA HIS A 226 15.52 6.56 -1.51
C HIS A 226 14.26 6.56 -0.63
N ASP A 227 13.46 7.62 -0.70
CA ASP A 227 12.21 7.71 0.07
C ASP A 227 11.18 6.69 -0.41
N CYS A 228 11.00 6.53 -1.72
CA CYS A 228 10.18 5.45 -2.28
C CYS A 228 10.65 4.06 -1.79
N LEU A 229 11.96 3.81 -1.79
CA LEU A 229 12.51 2.51 -1.36
C LEU A 229 12.30 2.23 0.13
N LYS A 230 12.33 3.25 0.98
CA LYS A 230 12.09 3.10 2.43
C LYS A 230 10.68 2.60 2.75
N LEU A 231 9.69 2.92 1.91
CA LEU A 231 8.29 2.56 2.14
C LEU A 231 7.98 1.07 1.99
N TYR A 232 8.83 0.28 1.33
CA TYR A 232 8.57 -1.15 1.17
C TYR A 232 8.65 -1.92 2.50
N LYS A 233 9.59 -1.56 3.38
CA LYS A 233 9.74 -2.24 4.67
C LYS A 233 8.47 -2.15 5.54
N PRO A 234 7.89 -0.95 5.80
CA PRO A 234 6.64 -0.85 6.56
C PRO A 234 5.47 -1.65 5.95
N ILE A 235 5.36 -1.71 4.62
CA ILE A 235 4.33 -2.51 3.95
C ILE A 235 4.54 -4.00 4.19
N PHE A 236 5.78 -4.49 4.15
CA PHE A 236 6.08 -5.88 4.49
C PHE A 236 5.79 -6.21 5.96
N GLU A 237 6.02 -5.26 6.87
CA GLU A 237 5.74 -5.41 8.30
C GLU A 237 4.23 -5.39 8.58
N ALA A 238 3.48 -4.59 7.82
CA ALA A 238 2.01 -4.51 7.90
C ALA A 238 1.28 -5.63 7.12
N GLU A 239 1.98 -6.64 6.57
CA GLU A 239 1.36 -7.64 5.69
C GLU A 239 0.17 -8.38 6.32
N LEU A 240 0.22 -8.66 7.63
CA LEU A 240 -0.85 -9.37 8.32
C LEU A 240 -2.14 -8.51 8.44
N PRO A 241 -2.10 -7.28 8.96
CA PRO A 241 -3.28 -6.40 8.97
C PRO A 241 -3.73 -5.96 7.58
N LEU A 242 -2.87 -6.01 6.56
CA LEU A 242 -3.25 -5.73 5.17
C LEU A 242 -4.03 -6.88 4.51
N ARG A 243 -3.98 -8.12 5.02
CA ARG A 243 -4.68 -9.26 4.39
C ARG A 243 -6.18 -9.05 4.19
N PRO A 244 -6.94 -8.55 5.18
CA PRO A 244 -8.33 -8.20 4.98
C PRO A 244 -8.52 -7.09 3.92
N ALA A 245 -7.65 -6.09 3.90
CA ALA A 245 -7.68 -5.04 2.89
C ALA A 245 -7.42 -5.58 1.48
N LEU A 246 -6.51 -6.56 1.33
CA LEU A 246 -6.29 -7.24 0.05
C LEU A 246 -7.52 -8.00 -0.45
N PHE A 247 -8.39 -8.45 0.45
CA PHE A 247 -9.65 -9.11 0.08
C PHE A 247 -10.65 -8.11 -0.52
N LEU A 248 -10.63 -6.86 -0.09
CA LEU A 248 -11.53 -5.83 -0.64
C LEU A 248 -11.31 -5.59 -2.14
N ASP A 249 -10.14 -5.93 -2.67
CA ASP A 249 -9.88 -5.87 -4.12
C ASP A 249 -10.76 -6.85 -4.92
N VAL A 250 -11.22 -7.93 -4.30
CA VAL A 250 -11.96 -9.01 -4.95
C VAL A 250 -13.44 -9.04 -4.54
N ASP A 251 -13.85 -8.23 -3.58
CA ASP A 251 -15.25 -8.06 -3.17
C ASP A 251 -15.74 -6.62 -3.43
N PRO A 252 -16.11 -6.29 -4.68
CA PRO A 252 -16.52 -4.94 -5.04
C PRO A 252 -17.87 -4.54 -4.42
N THR A 253 -18.58 -5.47 -3.81
CA THR A 253 -19.88 -5.24 -3.17
C THR A 253 -19.73 -5.00 -1.66
N TYR A 254 -18.51 -5.03 -1.12
CA TYR A 254 -18.28 -4.70 0.27
C TYR A 254 -18.70 -3.26 0.55
N ALA A 255 -19.65 -3.10 1.48
CA ALA A 255 -20.04 -1.80 1.99
C ALA A 255 -19.61 -1.70 3.46
N SER A 256 -18.78 -0.71 3.76
CA SER A 256 -18.42 -0.42 5.15
C SER A 256 -19.70 -0.09 5.94
N GLY A 257 -19.88 -0.76 7.06
CA GLY A 257 -21.03 -0.51 7.98
C GLY A 257 -22.11 -1.57 8.01
N THR A 258 -22.15 -2.52 7.07
CA THR A 258 -23.11 -3.65 7.18
C THR A 258 -22.65 -4.71 8.18
N ILE A 259 -21.36 -5.02 8.22
CA ILE A 259 -20.70 -5.83 9.26
C ILE A 259 -19.28 -5.29 9.36
N ALA A 260 -18.92 -4.70 10.50
CA ALA A 260 -17.57 -4.23 10.74
C ALA A 260 -16.61 -5.43 10.84
N MET A 261 -15.99 -5.81 9.73
CA MET A 261 -14.93 -6.80 9.74
C MET A 261 -13.69 -6.19 10.38
N ARG A 262 -13.19 -6.85 11.42
CA ARG A 262 -12.07 -6.34 12.21
C ARG A 262 -10.76 -6.86 11.68
N VAL A 263 -9.74 -6.05 11.87
CA VAL A 263 -8.37 -6.37 11.50
C VAL A 263 -7.62 -6.88 12.71
N SER A 264 -6.73 -7.87 12.54
CA SER A 264 -5.77 -8.21 13.59
C SER A 264 -4.81 -7.04 13.76
N SER A 265 -5.11 -6.16 14.69
CA SER A 265 -4.36 -4.93 14.93
C SER A 265 -3.17 -5.18 15.85
N GLN A 266 -2.06 -4.51 15.61
CA GLN A 266 -0.96 -4.41 16.57
C GLN A 266 -1.01 -3.03 17.22
N ASP A 267 -0.74 -1.99 16.45
CA ASP A 267 -0.67 -0.63 16.92
C ASP A 267 -1.13 0.31 15.80
N PHE A 268 -2.21 1.04 16.02
CA PHE A 268 -2.73 2.00 15.06
C PHE A 268 -1.72 3.13 14.78
N GLU A 269 -0.92 3.52 15.78
CA GLU A 269 0.07 4.58 15.63
C GLU A 269 1.11 4.24 14.55
N GLU A 270 1.54 2.96 14.47
CA GLU A 270 2.47 2.53 13.41
C GLU A 270 1.86 2.73 12.02
N TYR A 271 0.57 2.39 11.83
CA TYR A 271 -0.11 2.54 10.53
C TYR A 271 -0.37 4.00 10.18
N LYS A 272 -0.61 4.83 11.19
CA LYS A 272 -0.75 6.29 11.04
C LYS A 272 0.52 6.90 10.47
N GLU A 273 1.69 6.55 11.01
CA GLU A 273 2.99 7.02 10.49
C GLU A 273 3.27 6.50 9.07
N VAL A 274 2.93 5.23 8.75
CA VAL A 274 3.07 4.70 7.39
C VAL A 274 2.21 5.49 6.39
N TYR A 275 0.95 5.78 6.74
CA TYR A 275 0.05 6.56 5.87
C TYR A 275 0.58 7.97 5.63
N LYS A 276 1.09 8.63 6.66
CA LYS A 276 1.73 9.94 6.59
C LYS A 276 2.94 9.90 5.65
N ASP A 277 3.86 8.95 5.84
CA ASP A 277 5.06 8.81 5.01
C ASP A 277 4.70 8.55 3.54
N LEU A 278 3.71 7.70 3.26
CA LEU A 278 3.18 7.48 1.91
C LEU A 278 2.67 8.78 1.29
N SER A 279 1.89 9.56 2.05
CA SER A 279 1.33 10.83 1.58
C SER A 279 2.42 11.86 1.28
N GLU A 280 3.48 11.91 2.09
CA GLU A 280 4.61 12.82 1.87
C GLU A 280 5.45 12.42 0.66
N VAL A 281 5.62 11.11 0.41
CA VAL A 281 6.32 10.65 -0.79
C VAL A 281 5.49 10.93 -2.04
N LEU A 282 4.17 10.68 -2.00
CA LEU A 282 3.28 11.06 -3.10
C LEU A 282 3.36 12.56 -3.40
N ASN A 283 3.29 13.40 -2.35
CA ASN A 283 3.41 14.87 -2.48
C ASN A 283 4.69 15.28 -3.24
N ARG A 284 5.80 14.59 -3.01
CA ARG A 284 7.06 14.83 -3.73
C ARG A 284 7.05 14.24 -5.15
N GLN A 285 6.46 13.08 -5.37
CA GLN A 285 6.33 12.47 -6.70
C GLN A 285 5.52 13.35 -7.66
N LEU A 286 4.54 14.10 -7.15
CA LEU A 286 3.75 15.04 -7.96
C LEU A 286 4.60 16.14 -8.62
N VAL A 287 5.77 16.47 -8.05
CA VAL A 287 6.71 17.42 -8.69
C VAL A 287 7.21 16.86 -10.02
N LEU A 288 7.52 15.56 -10.09
CA LEU A 288 7.92 14.93 -11.35
C LEU A 288 6.75 14.87 -12.35
N VAL A 289 5.54 14.56 -11.86
CA VAL A 289 4.33 14.56 -12.68
C VAL A 289 4.10 15.94 -13.29
N ALA A 290 4.20 17.00 -12.49
CA ALA A 290 4.04 18.38 -12.96
C ALA A 290 5.11 18.78 -13.98
N GLY A 291 6.38 18.47 -13.71
CA GLY A 291 7.48 18.73 -14.64
C GLY A 291 7.26 18.08 -16.00
N ILE A 292 6.91 16.79 -16.02
CA ILE A 292 6.59 16.07 -17.27
C ILE A 292 5.33 16.65 -17.94
N ASN A 293 4.26 16.94 -17.18
CA ASN A 293 3.06 17.54 -17.71
C ASN A 293 3.34 18.90 -18.40
N ASN A 294 4.13 19.74 -17.76
CA ASN A 294 4.52 21.02 -18.30
C ASN A 294 5.37 20.88 -19.58
N LEU A 295 6.31 19.92 -19.61
CA LEU A 295 7.08 19.61 -20.82
C LEU A 295 6.20 19.14 -21.96
N VAL A 296 5.27 18.23 -21.71
CA VAL A 296 4.34 17.71 -22.73
C VAL A 296 3.45 18.80 -23.29
N LYS A 297 2.90 19.68 -22.42
CA LYS A 297 1.90 20.68 -22.82
C LYS A 297 2.50 22.01 -23.29
N ARG A 298 3.61 22.43 -22.69
CA ARG A 298 4.16 23.78 -22.82
C ARG A 298 5.63 23.82 -23.27
N GLY A 299 6.28 22.65 -23.34
CA GLY A 299 7.68 22.56 -23.74
C GLY A 299 8.69 23.09 -22.72
N ASP A 300 8.23 23.46 -21.52
CA ASP A 300 9.07 23.96 -20.42
C ASP A 300 8.53 23.46 -19.09
N HIS A 301 9.37 22.78 -18.30
CA HIS A 301 9.00 22.18 -17.03
C HIS A 301 8.63 23.20 -15.93
N ASN A 302 9.06 24.47 -16.06
CA ASN A 302 8.80 25.54 -15.11
C ASN A 302 7.53 26.33 -15.42
N THR A 303 6.92 26.16 -16.60
CA THR A 303 5.75 26.92 -17.00
C THR A 303 4.44 26.23 -16.59
N PHE A 304 3.69 26.85 -15.68
CA PHE A 304 2.39 26.35 -15.22
C PHE A 304 1.24 27.06 -15.94
N ALA A 305 0.08 26.38 -16.04
CA ALA A 305 -1.13 26.99 -16.57
C ALA A 305 -1.64 28.11 -15.65
N MET A 306 -2.03 29.22 -16.25
CA MET A 306 -2.67 30.32 -15.53
C MET A 306 -4.16 30.05 -15.33
N GLY A 307 -4.77 30.61 -14.29
CA GLY A 307 -6.21 30.51 -14.05
C GLY A 307 -6.72 29.19 -13.50
N VAL A 308 -5.87 28.19 -13.32
CA VAL A 308 -6.27 26.87 -12.77
C VAL A 308 -6.69 27.01 -11.31
N ARG A 309 -5.98 27.83 -10.55
CA ARG A 309 -6.30 28.13 -9.16
C ARG A 309 -6.35 29.65 -8.95
N VAL A 310 -7.48 30.14 -8.44
CA VAL A 310 -7.68 31.55 -8.15
C VAL A 310 -8.15 31.76 -6.71
N THR A 311 -7.76 32.87 -6.10
CA THR A 311 -8.28 33.31 -4.81
C THR A 311 -9.74 33.74 -4.90
N LYS A 312 -10.43 33.89 -3.77
CA LYS A 312 -11.78 34.49 -3.71
C LYS A 312 -11.81 35.89 -4.27
N SER A 313 -10.70 36.60 -4.28
CA SER A 313 -10.54 37.96 -4.87
C SER A 313 -10.16 37.95 -6.34
N GLY A 314 -10.14 36.78 -7.00
CA GLY A 314 -9.79 36.66 -8.43
C GLY A 314 -8.30 36.68 -8.74
N LYS A 315 -7.41 36.67 -7.72
CA LYS A 315 -5.95 36.61 -7.94
C LYS A 315 -5.53 35.19 -8.32
N GLU A 316 -4.81 35.04 -9.40
CA GLU A 316 -4.21 33.79 -9.84
C GLU A 316 -3.09 33.34 -8.90
N LEU A 317 -3.04 32.03 -8.64
CA LEU A 317 -2.13 31.41 -7.72
C LEU A 317 -1.23 30.35 -8.40
N ALA A 318 -1.00 30.48 -9.72
CA ALA A 318 -0.12 29.57 -10.44
C ALA A 318 1.31 29.61 -9.86
N PRO A 319 1.95 28.46 -9.64
CA PRO A 319 3.37 28.43 -9.23
C PRO A 319 4.25 29.06 -10.32
N SER A 320 5.24 29.86 -9.91
CA SER A 320 6.14 30.53 -10.85
C SER A 320 7.28 29.63 -11.37
N SER A 321 7.44 28.45 -10.81
CA SER A 321 8.42 27.44 -11.22
C SER A 321 8.12 26.08 -10.58
N LEU A 322 8.76 25.03 -11.08
CA LEU A 322 8.68 23.69 -10.50
C LEU A 322 9.21 23.65 -9.05
N GLY A 323 10.26 24.43 -8.76
CA GLY A 323 10.77 24.58 -7.39
C GLY A 323 9.73 25.20 -6.44
N LYS A 324 9.00 26.23 -6.89
CA LYS A 324 7.89 26.82 -6.10
C LYS A 324 6.70 25.87 -5.97
N TYR A 325 6.41 25.08 -6.99
CA TYR A 325 5.42 24.02 -6.90
C TYR A 325 5.82 22.94 -5.88
N ALA A 326 7.11 22.60 -5.75
CA ALA A 326 7.58 21.63 -4.77
C ALA A 326 7.18 22.01 -3.33
N ASP A 327 7.09 23.30 -3.00
CA ASP A 327 6.72 23.82 -1.69
C ASP A 327 5.20 23.90 -1.44
N VAL A 328 4.38 23.64 -2.45
CA VAL A 328 2.91 23.68 -2.34
C VAL A 328 2.39 22.47 -1.59
N SER A 329 1.31 22.63 -0.81
CA SER A 329 0.67 21.51 -0.10
C SER A 329 0.05 20.49 -1.07
N LEU A 330 -0.06 19.23 -0.65
CA LEU A 330 -0.57 18.12 -1.47
C LEU A 330 -1.91 18.46 -2.16
N GLY A 331 -2.88 18.95 -1.40
CA GLY A 331 -4.20 19.31 -1.97
C GLY A 331 -4.12 20.41 -3.02
N ASN A 332 -3.29 21.41 -2.80
CA ASN A 332 -3.10 22.48 -3.77
C ASN A 332 -2.28 22.03 -4.98
N LYS A 333 -1.30 21.13 -4.81
CA LYS A 333 -0.57 20.53 -5.93
C LYS A 333 -1.49 19.82 -6.90
N MET A 334 -2.47 19.08 -6.40
CA MET A 334 -3.45 18.41 -7.25
C MET A 334 -4.34 19.40 -8.01
N LEU A 335 -4.66 20.55 -7.41
CA LEU A 335 -5.44 21.59 -8.07
C LEU A 335 -4.63 22.38 -9.13
N ASP A 336 -3.30 22.51 -8.94
CA ASP A 336 -2.44 23.20 -9.90
C ASP A 336 -2.07 22.34 -11.13
N LEU A 337 -2.43 21.06 -11.14
CA LEU A 337 -2.25 20.17 -12.30
C LEU A 337 -3.42 20.32 -13.28
N ASP A 338 -3.17 20.91 -14.42
CA ASP A 338 -4.14 21.10 -15.49
C ASP A 338 -4.19 19.89 -16.43
N ASP A 339 -5.27 19.11 -16.38
CA ASP A 339 -5.47 17.91 -17.22
C ASP A 339 -4.15 17.11 -17.34
N PRO A 340 -3.72 16.48 -16.25
CA PRO A 340 -2.36 15.97 -16.13
C PRO A 340 -2.10 14.80 -17.08
N TRP A 341 -0.87 14.74 -17.62
CA TRP A 341 -0.33 13.62 -18.37
C TRP A 341 -0.51 12.27 -17.63
N TYR A 342 -0.43 12.27 -16.30
CA TYR A 342 -0.68 11.13 -15.45
C TYR A 342 -1.87 11.41 -14.53
N ALA A 343 -2.95 10.66 -14.70
CA ALA A 343 -4.12 10.75 -13.85
C ALA A 343 -3.88 10.02 -12.52
N ILE A 344 -3.93 10.77 -11.42
CA ILE A 344 -3.79 10.22 -10.06
C ILE A 344 -5.09 9.52 -9.68
N ASN A 345 -4.98 8.34 -9.06
CA ASN A 345 -6.13 7.70 -8.44
C ASN A 345 -6.63 8.54 -7.26
N LEU A 346 -7.80 9.15 -7.41
CA LEU A 346 -8.39 10.02 -6.38
C LEU A 346 -8.75 9.26 -5.10
N ASP A 347 -9.04 7.95 -5.18
CA ASP A 347 -9.30 7.11 -4.01
C ASP A 347 -8.04 6.93 -3.14
N ALA A 348 -6.85 7.14 -3.70
CA ALA A 348 -5.60 7.10 -2.98
C ALA A 348 -5.39 8.30 -2.06
N VAL A 349 -6.09 9.43 -2.31
CA VAL A 349 -5.78 10.71 -1.67
C VAL A 349 -6.98 11.22 -0.89
N ASP A 350 -7.00 10.95 0.41
CA ASP A 350 -7.91 11.59 1.35
C ASP A 350 -7.19 12.75 2.06
N ASN A 351 -7.37 13.97 1.53
CA ASN A 351 -6.75 15.16 2.10
C ASN A 351 -7.25 15.48 3.52
N GLU A 352 -8.51 15.15 3.84
CA GLU A 352 -9.09 15.41 5.16
C GLU A 352 -8.48 14.46 6.20
N LEU A 353 -8.38 13.18 5.88
CA LEU A 353 -7.73 12.17 6.71
C LEU A 353 -6.23 12.48 6.89
N ARG A 354 -5.53 12.78 5.79
CA ARG A 354 -4.09 13.13 5.83
C ARG A 354 -3.85 14.36 6.71
N ASN A 355 -4.67 15.40 6.59
CA ASN A 355 -4.54 16.60 7.41
C ASN A 355 -4.81 16.30 8.89
N ALA A 356 -5.82 15.51 9.20
CA ALA A 356 -6.10 15.09 10.57
C ALA A 356 -4.92 14.30 11.17
N ILE A 357 -4.31 13.39 10.40
CA ILE A 357 -3.11 12.65 10.81
C ILE A 357 -1.93 13.59 11.05
N ALA A 358 -1.63 14.48 10.08
CA ALA A 358 -0.50 15.39 10.16
C ALA A 358 -0.58 16.35 11.36
N HIS A 359 -1.78 16.72 11.78
CA HIS A 359 -2.04 17.61 12.91
C HIS A 359 -2.41 16.89 14.20
N ASN A 360 -2.29 15.57 14.24
CA ASN A 360 -2.61 14.71 15.40
C ASN A 360 -4.06 14.90 15.90
N LYS A 361 -5.02 15.06 14.96
CA LYS A 361 -6.45 15.28 15.21
C LYS A 361 -7.26 14.04 14.89
N ILE A 362 -6.84 12.93 15.46
CA ILE A 362 -7.37 11.60 15.20
C ILE A 362 -7.47 10.82 16.51
N GLU A 363 -8.56 10.12 16.68
CA GLU A 363 -8.85 9.26 17.83
C GLU A 363 -9.11 7.85 17.32
N TYR A 364 -8.63 6.85 18.02
CA TYR A 364 -8.84 5.46 17.69
C TYR A 364 -9.44 4.71 18.86
N ASP A 365 -10.53 3.99 18.61
CA ASP A 365 -11.16 3.08 19.55
C ASP A 365 -10.76 1.64 19.20
N ASP A 366 -9.96 1.03 20.06
CA ASP A 366 -9.46 -0.35 19.90
C ASP A 366 -10.57 -1.40 19.89
N VAL A 367 -11.67 -1.14 20.63
CA VAL A 367 -12.78 -2.09 20.76
C VAL A 367 -13.64 -2.11 19.52
N SER A 368 -14.05 -0.97 19.01
CA SER A 368 -14.84 -0.87 17.78
C SER A 368 -13.99 -0.85 16.51
N GLN A 369 -12.68 -0.63 16.64
CA GLN A 369 -11.75 -0.34 15.56
C GLN A 369 -12.22 0.83 14.70
N THR A 370 -12.82 1.82 15.32
CA THR A 370 -13.31 3.04 14.68
C THR A 370 -12.27 4.14 14.83
N ILE A 371 -11.89 4.73 13.71
CA ILE A 371 -11.05 5.90 13.63
C ILE A 371 -11.95 7.11 13.47
N THR A 372 -11.88 8.04 14.41
CA THR A 372 -12.57 9.34 14.34
C THR A 372 -11.54 10.42 14.05
N TYR A 373 -11.77 11.26 13.04
CA TYR A 373 -10.84 12.30 12.66
C TYR A 373 -11.54 13.64 12.39
N TYR A 374 -10.78 14.72 12.60
CA TYR A 374 -11.29 16.10 12.62
C TYR A 374 -10.43 16.98 11.71
N PRO A 375 -10.76 17.11 10.42
CA PRO A 375 -9.89 17.75 9.44
C PRO A 375 -9.78 19.28 9.56
N LYS A 376 -10.76 19.92 10.20
CA LYS A 376 -10.85 21.41 10.28
C LYS A 376 -10.78 21.88 11.71
N LEU A 377 -9.72 21.52 12.42
CA LEU A 377 -9.64 21.85 13.81
C LEU A 377 -8.55 22.88 14.09
N GLU A 378 -8.98 24.10 14.33
CA GLU A 378 -8.19 25.11 15.01
C GLU A 378 -9.06 25.71 16.10
N GLY A 379 -8.57 25.69 17.34
CA GLY A 379 -9.29 26.23 18.48
C GLY A 379 -10.18 25.22 19.24
N MET A 380 -11.21 25.71 19.92
CA MET A 380 -12.04 24.91 20.84
C MET A 380 -13.28 24.27 20.19
N ALA A 381 -13.57 24.56 18.93
CA ALA A 381 -14.75 24.04 18.25
C ALA A 381 -14.42 22.85 17.35
N TRP A 382 -15.01 21.70 17.69
CA TRP A 382 -14.91 20.44 16.93
C TRP A 382 -16.15 20.29 16.06
N GLU A 383 -16.27 21.11 15.02
CA GLU A 383 -17.51 21.24 14.27
C GLU A 383 -17.79 20.10 13.30
N LYS A 384 -16.76 19.43 12.79
CA LYS A 384 -16.92 18.39 11.78
C LYS A 384 -16.05 17.18 12.09
N LYS A 385 -16.67 16.05 12.34
CA LYS A 385 -16.00 14.76 12.54
C LYS A 385 -16.38 13.78 11.44
N TYR A 386 -15.42 12.96 11.09
CA TYR A 386 -15.58 11.81 10.20
C TYR A 386 -15.20 10.54 10.93
N GLN A 387 -15.76 9.44 10.50
CA GLN A 387 -15.46 8.13 11.05
C GLN A 387 -15.19 7.14 9.91
N ILE A 388 -14.23 6.25 10.14
CA ILE A 388 -13.82 5.20 9.21
C ILE A 388 -13.41 3.98 10.02
N GLN A 389 -13.73 2.79 9.55
CA GLN A 389 -13.27 1.55 10.17
C GLN A 389 -11.79 1.31 9.87
N LEU A 390 -11.08 0.61 10.78
CA LEU A 390 -9.67 0.29 10.57
C LEU A 390 -9.43 -0.50 9.27
N LEU A 391 -10.34 -1.39 8.89
CA LEU A 391 -10.25 -2.12 7.62
C LEU A 391 -10.25 -1.17 6.41
N ASP A 392 -11.17 -0.19 6.39
CA ASP A 392 -11.24 0.80 5.31
C ASP A 392 -9.99 1.69 5.29
N TYR A 393 -9.46 2.03 6.47
CA TYR A 393 -8.21 2.74 6.60
C TYR A 393 -7.03 1.95 6.02
N MET A 394 -6.92 0.66 6.34
CA MET A 394 -5.89 -0.22 5.81
C MET A 394 -6.02 -0.38 4.29
N TRP A 395 -7.23 -0.43 3.77
CA TRP A 395 -7.47 -0.43 2.33
C TRP A 395 -7.03 0.88 1.67
N ARG A 396 -7.37 2.03 2.23
CA ARG A 396 -6.91 3.35 1.74
C ARG A 396 -5.39 3.46 1.77
N MET A 397 -4.76 2.98 2.84
CA MET A 397 -3.30 2.92 2.93
C MET A 397 -2.69 2.05 1.82
N LEU A 398 -3.31 0.92 1.51
CA LEU A 398 -2.89 0.03 0.42
C LEU A 398 -3.05 0.70 -0.96
N VAL A 399 -4.17 1.37 -1.20
CA VAL A 399 -4.42 2.11 -2.46
C VAL A 399 -3.41 3.25 -2.62
N LEU A 400 -3.16 4.02 -1.56
CA LEU A 400 -2.14 5.07 -1.54
C LEU A 400 -0.73 4.49 -1.81
N PHE A 401 -0.40 3.36 -1.20
CA PHE A 401 0.87 2.68 -1.45
C PHE A 401 1.01 2.25 -2.93
N ARG A 402 -0.05 1.73 -3.54
CA ARG A 402 -0.06 1.37 -4.97
C ARG A 402 0.17 2.59 -5.85
N GLU A 403 -0.45 3.70 -5.53
CA GLU A 403 -0.25 4.95 -6.28
C GLU A 403 1.21 5.44 -6.19
N VAL A 404 1.78 5.44 -4.98
CA VAL A 404 3.19 5.74 -4.77
C VAL A 404 4.09 4.76 -5.53
N HIS A 405 3.75 3.46 -5.55
CA HIS A 405 4.50 2.44 -6.29
C HIS A 405 4.43 2.64 -7.81
N ARG A 406 3.26 3.01 -8.34
CA ARG A 406 3.06 3.35 -9.76
C ARG A 406 3.93 4.54 -10.16
N LEU A 407 3.95 5.61 -9.36
CA LEU A 407 4.81 6.78 -9.60
C LEU A 407 6.30 6.49 -9.32
N HIS A 408 6.62 5.52 -8.48
CA HIS A 408 8.01 5.06 -8.34
C HIS A 408 8.57 4.47 -9.65
N HIS A 409 7.73 3.92 -10.53
CA HIS A 409 8.18 3.51 -11.86
C HIS A 409 8.61 4.72 -12.71
N LEU A 410 7.95 5.89 -12.58
CA LEU A 410 8.41 7.13 -13.21
C LEU A 410 9.78 7.54 -12.67
N VAL A 411 9.96 7.52 -11.34
CA VAL A 411 11.27 7.78 -10.70
C VAL A 411 12.36 6.86 -11.27
N LYS A 412 12.07 5.57 -11.45
CA LYS A 412 12.99 4.60 -12.08
C LYS A 412 13.32 4.99 -13.52
N CYS A 413 12.31 5.32 -14.34
CA CYS A 413 12.53 5.71 -15.73
C CYS A 413 13.42 6.95 -15.84
N LEU A 414 13.19 7.96 -15.02
CA LEU A 414 14.01 9.17 -14.99
C LEU A 414 15.44 8.88 -14.52
N ASN A 415 15.62 8.06 -13.47
CA ASN A 415 16.96 7.62 -13.06
C ASN A 415 17.71 6.89 -14.16
N TYR A 416 17.05 5.98 -14.88
CA TYR A 416 17.69 5.31 -16.03
C TYR A 416 18.01 6.29 -17.15
N ALA A 417 17.16 7.26 -17.44
CA ALA A 417 17.44 8.29 -18.44
C ALA A 417 18.70 9.08 -18.11
N THR A 418 18.92 9.44 -16.85
CA THR A 418 20.14 10.17 -16.40
C THR A 418 21.39 9.30 -16.44
N LEU A 419 21.28 7.97 -16.32
CA LEU A 419 22.42 7.06 -16.38
C LEU A 419 22.85 6.73 -17.83
N ILE A 420 21.87 6.59 -18.74
CA ILE A 420 22.13 6.21 -20.15
C ILE A 420 22.57 7.43 -20.95
N GLU A 421 21.90 8.57 -20.77
CA GLU A 421 22.26 9.84 -21.41
C GLU A 421 22.43 10.92 -20.31
N PRO A 422 23.67 11.13 -19.84
CA PRO A 422 23.93 12.22 -18.90
C PRO A 422 23.45 13.56 -19.49
N ALA A 423 22.73 14.35 -18.69
CA ALA A 423 22.14 15.63 -19.13
C ALA A 423 23.16 16.53 -19.86
N ALA A 424 24.41 16.55 -19.39
CA ALA A 424 25.51 17.26 -20.03
C ALA A 424 25.86 16.75 -21.46
N SER A 425 25.56 15.48 -21.79
CA SER A 425 25.78 14.94 -23.15
C SER A 425 24.61 15.26 -24.08
N LEU A 426 23.40 15.44 -23.56
CA LEU A 426 22.25 15.90 -24.33
C LEU A 426 22.45 17.33 -24.81
N ILE A 427 23.06 18.18 -23.99
CA ILE A 427 23.34 19.61 -24.32
C ILE A 427 24.51 19.73 -25.29
N LYS A 428 25.57 18.91 -25.14
CA LYS A 428 26.77 18.99 -26.00
C LYS A 428 26.59 18.46 -27.42
N ARG A 429 25.51 17.74 -27.71
CA ARG A 429 25.21 17.22 -29.07
C ARG A 429 24.21 18.10 -29.85
N ALA A 430 23.75 19.20 -29.27
CA ALA A 430 23.01 20.27 -29.93
C ALA A 430 23.94 21.36 -30.41
#